data_11c6cbf6a1cfc586eb388f46ac5ab602
#
_entry.id   11c6cbf6a1cfc586eb388f46ac5ab602
#
_cell.length_a   1.000
_cell.length_b   1.000
_cell.length_c   1.000
_cell.angle_alpha   90.00
_cell.angle_beta   90.00
_cell.angle_gamma   90.00
#
_symmetry.space_group_name_H-M   'P 1'
#
loop_
_entity.id
_entity.type
_entity.pdbx_description
1 polymer ?
#
loop_
_entity_poly.entity_id
_entity_poly.type
_entity_poly.pdbx_seq_one_letter_code
_entity_poly.pdbx_strand_id
1 'polypeptide(L)'
;MSAQIPRLSFEQLAPNVQDVLRARVERLGYLGEFFRCAGHQPDVLAPFMEMTENLKKALPDRLTETGALTVATLMENRYELHQHERLSKKLGFGEDWVAAVEQVDPDNAVLLSDAERAVQRLAVALIERRGKSVESELDAVIDQIGVEQAMATLFLVGRYITHALIVNSLGLVP
;
A
#
# COMPACT_ATOMS: atom_id res chain seq x y z
N MET A 1 -23.61 14.59 -11.27
CA MET A 1 -23.13 15.21 -10.01
C MET A 1 -22.33 14.16 -9.27
N SER A 2 -21.02 14.32 -9.13
CA SER A 2 -20.22 13.41 -8.31
C SER A 2 -20.58 13.62 -6.85
N ALA A 3 -20.89 12.54 -6.14
CA ALA A 3 -21.10 12.59 -4.69
C ALA A 3 -19.78 13.08 -4.06
N GLN A 4 -19.79 14.30 -3.53
CA GLN A 4 -18.59 14.87 -2.91
C GLN A 4 -18.65 14.60 -1.41
N ILE A 5 -17.70 13.80 -0.92
CA ILE A 5 -17.44 13.70 0.51
C ILE A 5 -16.71 14.98 0.94
N PRO A 6 -17.23 15.73 1.93
CA PRO A 6 -16.58 16.94 2.42
C PRO A 6 -15.16 16.65 2.93
N ARG A 7 -14.25 17.60 2.74
CA ARG A 7 -12.86 17.50 3.20
C ARG A 7 -12.73 18.04 4.62
N LEU A 8 -12.47 17.16 5.60
CA LEU A 8 -12.22 17.58 6.99
C LEU A 8 -10.83 18.20 7.12
N SER A 9 -10.69 19.21 7.98
CA SER A 9 -9.38 19.64 8.49
C SER A 9 -8.88 18.69 9.58
N PHE A 10 -7.61 18.81 9.97
CA PHE A 10 -7.06 17.97 11.04
C PHE A 10 -7.82 18.15 12.36
N GLU A 11 -8.19 19.39 12.67
CA GLU A 11 -8.93 19.77 13.90
C GLU A 11 -10.38 19.23 13.92
N GLN A 12 -10.94 18.95 12.74
CA GLN A 12 -12.28 18.38 12.60
C GLN A 12 -12.30 16.84 12.68
N LEU A 13 -11.14 16.22 12.62
CA LEU A 13 -11.04 14.77 12.81
C LEU A 13 -11.36 14.39 14.26
N ALA A 14 -11.91 13.20 14.47
CA ALA A 14 -12.12 12.65 15.80
C ALA A 14 -10.78 12.46 16.55
N PRO A 15 -10.74 12.58 17.88
CA PRO A 15 -9.49 12.52 18.66
C PRO A 15 -8.64 11.25 18.38
N ASN A 16 -9.25 10.08 18.30
CA ASN A 16 -8.57 8.81 17.99
C ASN A 16 -7.88 8.83 16.63
N VAL A 17 -8.45 9.48 15.63
CA VAL A 17 -7.86 9.64 14.31
C VAL A 17 -6.73 10.67 14.35
N GLN A 18 -6.93 11.79 15.05
CA GLN A 18 -5.87 12.78 15.24
C GLN A 18 -4.63 12.15 15.88
N ASP A 19 -4.80 11.32 16.93
CA ASP A 19 -3.70 10.67 17.63
C ASP A 19 -2.90 9.76 16.72
N VAL A 20 -3.58 8.94 15.90
CA VAL A 20 -2.93 8.03 14.94
C VAL A 20 -2.22 8.79 13.80
N LEU A 21 -2.74 9.94 13.37
CA LEU A 21 -2.21 10.69 12.23
C LEU A 21 -1.22 11.81 12.62
N ARG A 22 -1.17 12.23 13.88
CA ARG A 22 -0.39 13.39 14.35
C ARG A 22 1.07 13.36 13.88
N ALA A 23 1.80 12.30 14.21
CA ALA A 23 3.21 12.16 13.83
C ALA A 23 3.42 12.17 12.30
N ARG A 24 2.46 11.63 11.55
CA ARG A 24 2.50 11.63 10.09
C ARG A 24 2.30 13.04 9.53
N VAL A 25 1.30 13.77 10.04
CA VAL A 25 1.01 15.15 9.61
C VAL A 25 2.17 16.09 9.97
N GLU A 26 2.72 15.98 11.17
CA GLU A 26 3.89 16.77 11.59
C GLU A 26 5.10 16.53 10.67
N ARG A 27 5.37 15.26 10.33
CA ARG A 27 6.48 14.89 9.44
C ARG A 27 6.30 15.32 8.00
N LEU A 28 5.06 15.31 7.48
CA LEU A 28 4.74 15.65 6.09
C LEU A 28 4.43 17.15 5.89
N GLY A 29 3.98 17.83 6.94
CA GLY A 29 3.54 19.22 6.88
C GLY A 29 2.12 19.41 6.31
N TYR A 30 1.39 18.33 6.04
CA TYR A 30 0.02 18.38 5.52
C TYR A 30 -0.79 17.12 5.88
N LEU A 31 -2.12 17.26 5.85
CA LEU A 31 -3.07 16.15 5.96
C LEU A 31 -3.44 15.69 4.54
N GLY A 32 -3.11 14.45 4.19
CA GLY A 32 -3.42 13.88 2.87
C GLY A 32 -4.92 13.82 2.59
N GLU A 33 -5.32 13.99 1.34
CA GLU A 33 -6.72 14.04 0.89
C GLU A 33 -7.53 12.79 1.28
N PHE A 34 -6.91 11.61 1.24
CA PHE A 34 -7.55 10.37 1.72
C PHE A 34 -8.04 10.52 3.16
N PHE A 35 -7.22 11.03 4.08
CA PHE A 35 -7.57 11.16 5.50
C PHE A 35 -8.66 12.21 5.71
N ARG A 36 -8.66 13.26 4.91
CA ARG A 36 -9.70 14.30 4.94
C ARG A 36 -11.08 13.78 4.58
N CYS A 37 -11.13 12.75 3.71
CA CYS A 37 -12.38 12.07 3.35
C CYS A 37 -12.71 10.94 4.33
N ALA A 38 -11.75 10.05 4.59
CA ALA A 38 -11.96 8.86 5.42
C ALA A 38 -12.21 9.18 6.88
N GLY A 39 -11.83 10.38 7.34
CA GLY A 39 -12.09 10.89 8.69
C GLY A 39 -13.56 10.95 9.09
N HIS A 40 -14.49 10.89 8.14
CA HIS A 40 -15.92 10.74 8.43
C HIS A 40 -16.29 9.38 9.04
N GLN A 41 -15.36 8.40 9.02
CA GLN A 41 -15.51 7.10 9.66
C GLN A 41 -14.34 6.82 10.61
N PRO A 42 -14.28 7.52 11.76
CA PRO A 42 -13.11 7.47 12.65
C PRO A 42 -12.85 6.08 13.22
N ASP A 43 -13.90 5.32 13.53
CA ASP A 43 -13.82 3.98 14.12
C ASP A 43 -13.33 2.92 13.11
N VAL A 44 -13.35 3.23 11.83
CA VAL A 44 -12.77 2.40 10.76
C VAL A 44 -11.39 2.90 10.37
N LEU A 45 -11.20 4.22 10.26
CA LEU A 45 -9.93 4.80 9.81
C LEU A 45 -8.79 4.57 10.81
N ALA A 46 -9.04 4.74 12.11
CA ALA A 46 -7.98 4.56 13.11
C ALA A 46 -7.43 3.11 13.11
N PRO A 47 -8.23 2.04 13.20
CA PRO A 47 -7.75 0.66 13.08
C PRO A 47 -7.10 0.36 11.71
N PHE A 48 -7.58 0.95 10.62
CA PHE A 48 -6.99 0.79 9.30
C PHE A 48 -5.57 1.36 9.25
N MET A 49 -5.32 2.46 9.93
CA MET A 49 -3.98 3.05 10.04
C MET A 49 -3.08 2.26 11.00
N GLU A 50 -3.63 1.73 12.10
CA GLU A 50 -2.90 0.83 12.99
C GLU A 50 -2.47 -0.44 12.27
N MET A 51 -3.35 -1.05 11.47
CA MET A 51 -3.01 -2.17 10.60
C MET A 51 -1.84 -1.82 9.66
N THR A 52 -1.85 -0.63 9.06
CA THR A 52 -0.77 -0.16 8.18
C THR A 52 0.57 -0.10 8.91
N GLU A 53 0.60 0.47 10.10
CA GLU A 53 1.84 0.57 10.90
C GLU A 53 2.32 -0.80 11.41
N ASN A 54 1.41 -1.73 11.70
CA ASN A 54 1.77 -3.10 12.08
C ASN A 54 2.34 -3.89 10.90
N LEU A 55 1.80 -3.71 9.69
CA LEU A 55 2.34 -4.33 8.47
C LEU A 55 3.76 -3.84 8.16
N LYS A 56 4.05 -2.56 8.34
CA LYS A 56 5.41 -2.01 8.19
C LYS A 56 6.41 -2.58 9.19
N LYS A 57 5.96 -3.01 10.37
CA LYS A 57 6.81 -3.69 11.35
C LYS A 57 7.00 -5.17 11.02
N ALA A 58 5.99 -5.79 10.39
CA ALA A 58 5.99 -7.21 10.05
C ALA A 58 6.82 -7.54 8.81
N LEU A 59 7.00 -6.58 7.90
CA LEU A 59 7.70 -6.77 6.62
C LEU A 59 8.87 -5.80 6.49
N PRO A 60 9.99 -6.23 5.88
CA PRO A 60 11.04 -5.31 5.44
C PRO A 60 10.49 -4.24 4.49
N ASP A 61 11.05 -3.03 4.56
CA ASP A 61 10.61 -1.89 3.76
C ASP A 61 10.56 -2.21 2.26
N ARG A 62 11.56 -2.90 1.72
CA ARG A 62 11.59 -3.26 0.29
C ARG A 62 10.45 -4.17 -0.11
N LEU A 63 10.06 -5.14 0.72
CA LEU A 63 8.92 -6.02 0.45
C LEU A 63 7.60 -5.26 0.57
N THR A 64 7.50 -4.38 1.57
CA THR A 64 6.35 -3.50 1.75
C THR A 64 6.13 -2.61 0.53
N GLU A 65 7.19 -1.94 0.07
CA GLU A 65 7.13 -1.04 -1.09
C GLU A 65 6.92 -1.81 -2.40
N THR A 66 7.51 -3.01 -2.56
CA THR A 66 7.22 -3.89 -3.72
C THR A 66 5.72 -4.21 -3.80
N GLY A 67 5.11 -4.63 -2.70
CA GLY A 67 3.68 -4.92 -2.66
C GLY A 67 2.82 -3.69 -2.92
N ALA A 68 3.14 -2.56 -2.27
CA ALA A 68 2.40 -1.31 -2.39
C ALA A 68 2.42 -0.75 -3.82
N LEU A 69 3.61 -0.64 -4.43
CA LEU A 69 3.79 -0.15 -5.81
C LEU A 69 3.10 -1.09 -6.82
N THR A 70 3.24 -2.41 -6.66
CA THR A 70 2.59 -3.38 -7.53
C THR A 70 1.07 -3.23 -7.51
N VAL A 71 0.47 -3.16 -6.32
CA VAL A 71 -0.98 -2.98 -6.19
C VAL A 71 -1.41 -1.62 -6.75
N ALA A 72 -0.68 -0.54 -6.44
CA ALA A 72 -0.99 0.79 -6.93
C ALA A 72 -0.96 0.86 -8.47
N THR A 73 0.02 0.20 -9.10
CA THR A 73 0.13 0.11 -10.57
C THR A 73 -1.05 -0.66 -11.16
N LEU A 74 -1.31 -1.88 -10.69
CA LEU A 74 -2.39 -2.74 -11.21
C LEU A 74 -3.79 -2.17 -10.98
N MET A 75 -3.98 -1.45 -9.88
CA MET A 75 -5.25 -0.81 -9.54
C MET A 75 -5.38 0.61 -10.11
N GLU A 76 -4.41 1.06 -10.91
CA GLU A 76 -4.35 2.43 -11.48
C GLU A 76 -4.50 3.53 -10.41
N ASN A 77 -4.00 3.27 -9.20
CA ASN A 77 -4.08 4.19 -8.07
C ASN A 77 -2.91 5.19 -8.10
N ARG A 78 -3.04 6.24 -8.90
CA ARG A 78 -2.00 7.28 -9.05
C ARG A 78 -1.67 8.01 -7.76
N TYR A 79 -2.63 8.14 -6.85
CA TYR A 79 -2.42 8.79 -5.55
C TYR A 79 -1.40 8.03 -4.69
N GLU A 80 -1.58 6.70 -4.53
CA GLU A 80 -0.63 5.87 -3.78
C GLU A 80 0.67 5.66 -4.55
N LEU A 81 0.60 5.46 -5.86
CA LEU A 81 1.79 5.31 -6.68
C LEU A 81 2.77 6.46 -6.43
N HIS A 82 2.32 7.70 -6.57
CA HIS A 82 3.13 8.89 -6.29
C HIS A 82 3.70 8.93 -4.86
N GLN A 83 2.92 8.54 -3.85
CA GLN A 83 3.38 8.52 -2.47
C GLN A 83 4.48 7.47 -2.25
N HIS A 84 4.32 6.27 -2.81
CA HIS A 84 5.26 5.17 -2.65
C HIS A 84 6.52 5.31 -3.50
N GLU A 85 6.45 5.89 -4.70
CA GLU A 85 7.61 6.32 -5.48
C GLU A 85 8.52 7.25 -4.65
N ARG A 86 7.93 8.30 -4.04
CA ARG A 86 8.68 9.25 -3.21
C ARG A 86 9.26 8.59 -1.96
N LEU A 87 8.49 7.70 -1.31
CA LEU A 87 8.95 6.99 -0.13
C LEU A 87 10.11 6.05 -0.47
N SER A 88 9.99 5.26 -1.53
CA SER A 88 11.03 4.33 -1.99
C SER A 88 12.34 5.04 -2.34
N LYS A 89 12.26 6.20 -3.01
CA LYS A 89 13.42 7.06 -3.29
C LYS A 89 14.05 7.58 -1.99
N LYS A 90 13.23 8.02 -1.03
CA LYS A 90 13.71 8.49 0.28
C LYS A 90 14.38 7.39 1.10
N LEU A 91 13.93 6.13 0.96
CA LEU A 91 14.52 4.94 1.57
C LEU A 91 15.82 4.50 0.87
N GLY A 92 16.19 5.15 -0.23
CA GLY A 92 17.43 4.88 -0.97
C GLY A 92 17.37 3.69 -1.94
N PHE A 93 16.16 3.25 -2.34
CA PHE A 93 16.03 2.12 -3.28
C PHE A 93 16.40 2.50 -4.72
N GLY A 94 16.31 3.79 -5.08
CA GLY A 94 16.66 4.30 -6.39
C GLY A 94 15.50 4.31 -7.39
N GLU A 95 15.63 5.15 -8.42
CA GLU A 95 14.59 5.30 -9.45
C GLU A 95 14.47 4.06 -10.34
N ASP A 96 15.60 3.42 -10.66
CA ASP A 96 15.61 2.22 -11.50
C ASP A 96 14.90 1.04 -10.82
N TRP A 97 15.05 0.91 -9.50
CA TRP A 97 14.31 -0.11 -8.74
C TRP A 97 12.81 0.17 -8.74
N VAL A 98 12.40 1.42 -8.52
CA VAL A 98 10.98 1.81 -8.58
C VAL A 98 10.40 1.49 -9.95
N ALA A 99 11.08 1.89 -11.03
CA ALA A 99 10.66 1.60 -12.39
C ALA A 99 10.56 0.08 -12.66
N ALA A 100 11.49 -0.72 -12.13
CA ALA A 100 11.44 -2.18 -12.26
C ALA A 100 10.23 -2.81 -11.56
N VAL A 101 9.85 -2.30 -10.38
CA VAL A 101 8.62 -2.75 -9.69
C VAL A 101 7.37 -2.37 -10.48
N GLU A 102 7.31 -1.15 -11.01
CA GLU A 102 6.15 -0.62 -11.75
C GLU A 102 5.94 -1.28 -13.12
N GLN A 103 6.97 -1.89 -13.70
CA GLN A 103 6.83 -2.69 -14.91
C GLN A 103 5.96 -3.94 -14.69
N VAL A 104 5.84 -4.40 -13.44
CA VAL A 104 5.05 -5.59 -13.06
C VAL A 104 5.42 -6.82 -13.89
N ASP A 105 6.73 -6.99 -14.13
CA ASP A 105 7.31 -8.11 -14.85
C ASP A 105 8.35 -8.84 -13.97
N PRO A 106 7.88 -9.60 -12.95
CA PRO A 106 8.78 -10.23 -11.99
C PRO A 106 9.73 -11.26 -12.59
N ASP A 107 9.43 -11.79 -13.77
CA ASP A 107 10.28 -12.80 -14.42
C ASP A 107 11.54 -12.18 -15.05
N ASN A 108 11.45 -10.92 -15.49
CA ASN A 108 12.55 -10.18 -16.11
C ASN A 108 13.14 -9.07 -15.23
N ALA A 109 12.60 -8.88 -14.02
CA ALA A 109 13.03 -7.81 -13.08
C ALA A 109 14.36 -8.14 -12.39
N VAL A 110 15.49 -7.96 -13.09
CA VAL A 110 16.84 -8.26 -12.59
C VAL A 110 17.26 -7.43 -11.36
N LEU A 111 16.63 -6.27 -11.15
CA LEU A 111 16.90 -5.39 -9.99
C LEU A 111 16.15 -5.82 -8.72
N LEU A 112 15.19 -6.71 -8.85
CA LEU A 112 14.43 -7.25 -7.72
C LEU A 112 15.11 -8.53 -7.20
N SER A 113 15.21 -8.66 -5.89
CA SER A 113 15.61 -9.91 -5.22
C SER A 113 14.59 -11.03 -5.47
N ASP A 114 14.95 -12.28 -5.17
CA ASP A 114 14.04 -13.43 -5.30
C ASP A 114 12.79 -13.25 -4.42
N ALA A 115 12.96 -12.73 -3.20
CA ALA A 115 11.85 -12.44 -2.30
C ALA A 115 10.92 -11.35 -2.86
N GLU A 116 11.46 -10.26 -3.41
CA GLU A 116 10.68 -9.19 -4.05
C GLU A 116 9.92 -9.70 -5.27
N ARG A 117 10.57 -10.51 -6.11
CA ARG A 117 9.89 -11.15 -7.26
C ARG A 117 8.77 -12.08 -6.82
N ALA A 118 8.97 -12.87 -5.77
CA ALA A 118 7.93 -13.76 -5.23
C ALA A 118 6.74 -12.96 -4.70
N VAL A 119 6.99 -11.89 -3.92
CA VAL A 119 5.95 -10.98 -3.42
C VAL A 119 5.18 -10.33 -4.57
N GLN A 120 5.89 -9.87 -5.62
CA GLN A 120 5.23 -9.27 -6.78
C GLN A 120 4.36 -10.28 -7.54
N ARG A 121 4.85 -11.50 -7.81
CA ARG A 121 4.04 -12.55 -8.46
C ARG A 121 2.79 -12.88 -7.66
N LEU A 122 2.90 -13.01 -6.33
CA LEU A 122 1.76 -13.25 -5.46
C LEU A 122 0.76 -12.08 -5.53
N ALA A 123 1.22 -10.83 -5.47
CA ALA A 123 0.34 -9.66 -5.56
C ALA A 123 -0.42 -9.61 -6.89
N VAL A 124 0.26 -9.88 -8.01
CA VAL A 124 -0.36 -10.00 -9.35
C VAL A 124 -1.43 -11.08 -9.36
N ALA A 125 -1.08 -12.29 -8.93
CA ALA A 125 -2.00 -13.45 -8.91
C ALA A 125 -3.23 -13.20 -8.02
N LEU A 126 -3.04 -12.57 -6.85
CA LEU A 126 -4.13 -12.22 -5.93
C LEU A 126 -5.14 -11.27 -6.58
N ILE A 127 -4.68 -10.29 -7.33
CA ILE A 127 -5.53 -9.31 -8.01
C ILE A 127 -6.23 -9.96 -9.22
N GLU A 128 -5.47 -10.55 -10.13
CA GLU A 128 -5.98 -11.10 -11.38
C GLU A 128 -6.95 -12.27 -11.16
N ARG A 129 -6.61 -13.16 -10.23
CA ARG A 129 -7.38 -14.37 -9.94
C ARG A 129 -8.34 -14.22 -8.74
N ARG A 130 -8.40 -13.01 -8.15
CA ARG A 130 -9.27 -12.73 -7.01
C ARG A 130 -8.99 -13.65 -5.81
N GLY A 131 -7.71 -13.92 -5.57
CA GLY A 131 -7.24 -14.80 -4.49
C GLY A 131 -7.46 -16.28 -4.70
N LYS A 132 -7.85 -16.72 -5.91
CA LYS A 132 -8.10 -18.14 -6.22
C LYS A 132 -6.92 -18.76 -6.94
N SER A 133 -6.61 -20.01 -6.62
CA SER A 133 -5.54 -20.80 -7.27
C SER A 133 -4.19 -20.07 -7.26
N VAL A 134 -3.79 -19.59 -6.08
CA VAL A 134 -2.54 -18.85 -5.83
C VAL A 134 -1.57 -19.64 -4.95
N GLU A 135 -1.81 -20.93 -4.77
CA GLU A 135 -1.06 -21.78 -3.84
C GLU A 135 0.43 -21.79 -4.20
N SER A 136 0.76 -21.90 -5.48
CA SER A 136 2.16 -21.94 -5.94
C SER A 136 2.91 -20.63 -5.69
N GLU A 137 2.25 -19.49 -5.91
CA GLU A 137 2.83 -18.17 -5.64
C GLU A 137 2.96 -17.94 -4.12
N LEU A 138 2.00 -18.41 -3.34
CA LEU A 138 2.05 -18.32 -1.89
C LEU A 138 3.17 -19.20 -1.32
N ASP A 139 3.30 -20.45 -1.79
CA ASP A 139 4.39 -21.35 -1.40
C ASP A 139 5.76 -20.73 -1.72
N ALA A 140 5.91 -20.13 -2.91
CA ALA A 140 7.13 -19.45 -3.27
C ALA A 140 7.47 -18.27 -2.33
N VAL A 141 6.48 -17.53 -1.87
CA VAL A 141 6.67 -16.47 -0.86
C VAL A 141 7.06 -17.07 0.49
N ILE A 142 6.40 -18.16 0.93
CA ILE A 142 6.72 -18.86 2.18
C ILE A 142 8.16 -19.35 2.16
N ASP A 143 8.61 -19.92 1.04
CA ASP A 143 9.98 -20.42 0.89
C ASP A 143 11.02 -19.29 1.00
N GLN A 144 10.70 -18.08 0.56
CA GLN A 144 11.61 -16.94 0.58
C GLN A 144 11.63 -16.19 1.92
N ILE A 145 10.49 -16.02 2.57
CA ILE A 145 10.36 -15.12 3.73
C ILE A 145 9.64 -15.74 4.94
N GLY A 146 9.23 -16.99 4.85
CA GLY A 146 8.55 -17.70 5.93
C GLY A 146 7.06 -17.37 6.04
N VAL A 147 6.35 -18.21 6.83
CA VAL A 147 4.88 -18.18 6.96
C VAL A 147 4.37 -16.86 7.53
N GLU A 148 5.04 -16.29 8.53
CA GLU A 148 4.60 -15.05 9.19
C GLU A 148 4.61 -13.86 8.22
N GLN A 149 5.71 -13.69 7.46
CA GLN A 149 5.82 -12.60 6.49
C GLN A 149 4.96 -12.87 5.24
N ALA A 150 4.76 -14.12 4.85
CA ALA A 150 3.82 -14.47 3.79
C ALA A 150 2.38 -14.08 4.16
N MET A 151 1.97 -14.35 5.40
CA MET A 151 0.67 -13.92 5.89
C MET A 151 0.54 -12.40 5.96
N ALA A 152 1.60 -11.71 6.40
CA ALA A 152 1.65 -10.24 6.37
C ALA A 152 1.54 -9.69 4.93
N THR A 153 2.14 -10.38 3.94
CA THR A 153 2.03 -10.01 2.51
C THR A 153 0.58 -10.10 2.01
N LEU A 154 -0.17 -11.15 2.39
CA LEU A 154 -1.59 -11.26 2.03
C LEU A 154 -2.40 -10.08 2.60
N PHE A 155 -2.19 -9.74 3.88
CA PHE A 155 -2.83 -8.57 4.50
C PHE A 155 -2.41 -7.25 3.82
N LEU A 156 -1.13 -7.11 3.47
CA LEU A 156 -0.61 -5.94 2.79
C LEU A 156 -1.33 -5.70 1.46
N VAL A 157 -1.40 -6.73 0.62
CA VAL A 157 -2.08 -6.66 -0.69
C VAL A 157 -3.55 -6.30 -0.50
N GLY A 158 -4.27 -7.00 0.41
CA GLY A 158 -5.68 -6.71 0.70
C GLY A 158 -5.90 -5.27 1.19
N ARG A 159 -5.02 -4.77 2.06
CA ARG A 159 -5.05 -3.39 2.56
C ARG A 159 -4.92 -2.38 1.42
N TYR A 160 -3.95 -2.58 0.50
CA TYR A 160 -3.72 -1.65 -0.61
C TYR A 160 -4.81 -1.73 -1.68
N ILE A 161 -5.41 -2.91 -1.92
CA ILE A 161 -6.60 -3.03 -2.77
C ILE A 161 -7.77 -2.23 -2.19
N THR A 162 -8.04 -2.38 -0.89
CA THR A 162 -9.09 -1.60 -0.21
C THR A 162 -8.86 -0.10 -0.35
N HIS A 163 -7.63 0.34 -0.13
CA HIS A 163 -7.25 1.74 -0.27
C HIS A 163 -7.42 2.25 -1.70
N ALA A 164 -6.99 1.47 -2.69
CA ALA A 164 -7.13 1.83 -4.10
C ALA A 164 -8.59 2.00 -4.51
N LEU A 165 -9.46 1.09 -4.09
CA LEU A 165 -10.90 1.20 -4.37
C LEU A 165 -11.50 2.49 -3.80
N ILE A 166 -11.14 2.86 -2.56
CA ILE A 166 -11.62 4.09 -1.93
C ILE A 166 -11.07 5.32 -2.67
N VAL A 167 -9.78 5.40 -2.89
CA VAL A 167 -9.10 6.53 -3.53
C VAL A 167 -9.63 6.76 -4.94
N ASN A 168 -9.73 5.69 -5.74
CA ASN A 168 -10.23 5.76 -7.11
C ASN A 168 -11.71 6.18 -7.15
N SER A 169 -12.55 5.63 -6.23
CA SER A 169 -13.96 6.02 -6.11
C SER A 169 -14.16 7.47 -5.73
N LEU A 170 -13.23 8.04 -4.97
CA LEU A 170 -13.24 9.46 -4.56
C LEU A 170 -12.58 10.38 -5.60
N GLY A 171 -11.97 9.82 -6.63
CA GLY A 171 -11.25 10.57 -7.66
C GLY A 171 -10.07 11.37 -7.09
N LEU A 172 -9.39 10.83 -6.06
CA LEU A 172 -8.25 11.51 -5.46
C LEU A 172 -7.03 11.42 -6.39
N VAL A 173 -6.36 12.54 -6.55
CA VAL A 173 -5.12 12.67 -7.34
C VAL A 173 -3.97 13.14 -6.46
N PRO A 174 -2.71 12.92 -6.88
CA PRO A 174 -1.51 13.37 -6.16
C PRO A 174 -1.51 14.85 -5.85
#